data_1a09711164badf96467952ce6f94be47
#
_entry.id   1a09711164badf96467952ce6f94be47
#
_cell.length_a   1.000
_cell.length_b   1.000
_cell.length_c   1.000
_cell.angle_alpha   90.00
_cell.angle_beta   90.00
_cell.angle_gamma   90.00
#
_symmetry.space_group_name_H-M   'P 1'
#
loop_
_entity.id
_entity.type
_entity.pdbx_description
1 polymer ?
#
loop_
_entity_poly.entity_id
_entity_poly.type
_entity_poly.pdbx_seq_one_letter_code
_entity_poly.pdbx_strand_id
1 'polypeptide(L)'
;QRQMCIRDRVYSLKSQLAQVANGEAFLLQGGDCAESFETNTEPHIRGNIKTLLQMAVVLTYGASTPVVKLARIAGQYAKPRSADHDSNGLLNYRGDIVNGVEPTEEARRHDPARMIRAYANSSAAMNLVRSLTSSGTADLHRLNEWNRKFVATSSAGARYQALANEISRGLRFMDACGVNDSVLKTADIYCSHEALLVDYERGMLRLGKDENDETKLYDLSAHQVWIGERTRGLDDFHVNFCALIANPVGIKIGPSITPEEAVAYADKLDPDKEPGRLTFVARMGHD
;
A
#
# COMPACT_ATOMS: atom_id res chain seq x y z
N GLN A 1 -16.54 9.72 -7.57
CA GLN A 1 -15.41 10.19 -6.73
C GLN A 1 -14.27 9.16 -6.65
N ARG A 2 -14.55 7.88 -6.31
CA ARG A 2 -13.50 6.84 -6.22
C ARG A 2 -12.76 6.64 -7.54
N GLN A 3 -13.46 6.63 -8.65
CA GLN A 3 -12.90 6.45 -9.99
C GLN A 3 -11.87 7.54 -10.33
N MET A 4 -12.22 8.81 -10.16
CA MET A 4 -11.29 9.92 -10.41
C MET A 4 -10.09 9.88 -9.46
N CYS A 5 -10.31 9.59 -8.15
CA CYS A 5 -9.23 9.56 -7.17
C CYS A 5 -8.18 8.48 -7.43
N ILE A 6 -8.56 7.31 -7.96
CA ILE A 6 -7.61 6.23 -8.22
C ILE A 6 -6.94 6.42 -9.57
N ARG A 7 -7.71 6.60 -10.64
CA ARG A 7 -7.16 6.74 -11.98
C ARG A 7 -6.09 7.83 -12.09
N ASP A 8 -6.41 9.05 -11.66
CA ASP A 8 -5.49 10.18 -11.80
C ASP A 8 -4.22 10.01 -10.93
N ARG A 9 -4.34 9.27 -9.82
CA ARG A 9 -3.20 8.99 -8.94
C ARG A 9 -2.38 7.77 -9.37
N VAL A 10 -2.90 6.89 -10.21
CA VAL A 10 -2.15 5.78 -10.81
C VAL A 10 -0.94 6.29 -11.59
N TYR A 11 -1.12 7.35 -12.40
CA TYR A 11 -0.01 7.95 -13.14
C TYR A 11 1.02 8.59 -12.24
N SER A 12 0.56 9.37 -11.25
CA SER A 12 1.45 9.97 -10.26
C SER A 12 2.26 8.90 -9.53
N LEU A 13 1.64 7.78 -9.16
CA LEU A 13 2.35 6.68 -8.52
C LEU A 13 3.36 6.02 -9.47
N LYS A 14 2.98 5.72 -10.72
CA LYS A 14 3.92 5.15 -11.71
C LYS A 14 5.13 6.04 -11.93
N SER A 15 4.93 7.35 -12.10
CA SER A 15 6.02 8.31 -12.24
C SER A 15 6.96 8.29 -11.03
N GLN A 16 6.42 8.24 -9.81
CA GLN A 16 7.23 8.16 -8.60
C GLN A 16 7.94 6.80 -8.46
N LEU A 17 7.31 5.69 -8.86
CA LEU A 17 7.95 4.38 -8.88
C LEU A 17 9.07 4.28 -9.93
N ALA A 18 8.95 5.00 -11.04
CA ALA A 18 10.03 5.15 -12.02
C ALA A 18 11.25 5.87 -11.40
N GLN A 19 11.02 6.93 -10.62
CA GLN A 19 12.09 7.59 -9.85
C GLN A 19 12.77 6.64 -8.85
N VAL A 20 11.98 5.77 -8.21
CA VAL A 20 12.55 4.72 -7.32
C VAL A 20 13.47 3.78 -8.11
N ALA A 21 13.04 3.33 -9.29
CA ALA A 21 13.86 2.46 -10.15
C ALA A 21 15.16 3.12 -10.59
N ASN A 22 15.18 4.44 -10.79
CA ASN A 22 16.36 5.23 -11.13
C ASN A 22 17.26 5.57 -9.93
N GLY A 23 16.87 5.18 -8.70
CA GLY A 23 17.60 5.55 -7.48
C GLY A 23 17.39 7.01 -7.02
N GLU A 24 16.40 7.70 -7.58
CA GLU A 24 16.07 9.09 -7.27
C GLU A 24 15.06 9.23 -6.13
N ALA A 25 14.40 8.14 -5.74
CA ALA A 25 13.45 8.06 -4.64
C ALA A 25 13.54 6.72 -3.92
N PHE A 26 12.95 6.62 -2.73
CA PHE A 26 12.84 5.38 -1.96
C PHE A 26 11.38 4.96 -1.82
N LEU A 27 11.05 3.68 -2.03
CA LEU A 27 9.71 3.14 -1.82
C LEU A 27 9.55 2.61 -0.39
N LEU A 28 8.67 3.23 0.38
CA LEU A 28 8.23 2.75 1.68
C LEU A 28 6.83 2.14 1.57
N GLN A 29 6.72 0.82 1.69
CA GLN A 29 5.45 0.12 1.77
C GLN A 29 5.22 -0.42 3.18
N GLY A 30 4.08 -0.11 3.79
CA GLY A 30 3.74 -0.55 5.15
C GLY A 30 2.26 -0.50 5.45
N GLY A 31 1.85 -1.14 6.55
CA GLY A 31 0.47 -1.21 7.02
C GLY A 31 0.09 -2.60 7.53
N ASP A 32 -1.20 -2.89 7.64
CA ASP A 32 -1.69 -4.14 8.21
C ASP A 32 -1.37 -5.37 7.35
N CYS A 33 -1.05 -6.48 8.01
CA CYS A 33 -0.88 -7.76 7.32
C CYS A 33 -2.20 -8.24 6.69
N ALA A 34 -3.30 -8.04 7.42
CA ALA A 34 -4.67 -8.15 6.95
C ALA A 34 -5.52 -7.21 7.77
N GLU A 35 -6.32 -6.38 7.09
CA GLU A 35 -7.33 -5.54 7.75
C GLU A 35 -8.50 -6.39 8.21
N SER A 36 -9.15 -5.98 9.30
CA SER A 36 -10.43 -6.54 9.73
C SER A 36 -11.53 -5.48 9.67
N PHE A 37 -12.78 -5.93 9.64
CA PHE A 37 -13.91 -5.00 9.68
C PHE A 37 -14.01 -4.26 11.02
N GLU A 38 -13.52 -4.87 12.09
CA GLU A 38 -13.49 -4.26 13.43
C GLU A 38 -12.42 -3.16 13.53
N THR A 39 -11.27 -3.35 12.90
CA THR A 39 -10.18 -2.37 12.92
C THR A 39 -10.38 -1.22 11.92
N ASN A 40 -11.44 -1.26 11.11
CA ASN A 40 -11.75 -0.16 10.18
C ASN A 40 -12.33 1.06 10.92
N THR A 41 -11.56 1.60 11.84
CA THR A 41 -11.91 2.75 12.69
C THR A 41 -10.97 3.92 12.41
N GLU A 42 -11.47 5.13 12.66
CA GLU A 42 -10.66 6.35 12.48
C GLU A 42 -9.36 6.33 13.29
N PRO A 43 -9.34 5.96 14.59
CA PRO A 43 -8.11 5.91 15.36
C PRO A 43 -7.07 4.93 14.81
N HIS A 44 -7.50 3.76 14.34
CA HIS A 44 -6.61 2.75 13.77
C HIS A 44 -6.00 3.21 12.44
N ILE A 45 -6.85 3.70 11.53
CA ILE A 45 -6.42 4.23 10.22
C ILE A 45 -5.47 5.41 10.42
N ARG A 46 -5.81 6.35 11.31
CA ARG A 46 -4.94 7.48 11.65
C ARG A 46 -3.60 7.02 12.23
N GLY A 47 -3.60 5.99 13.08
CA GLY A 47 -2.39 5.39 13.65
C GLY A 47 -1.46 4.84 12.57
N ASN A 48 -1.99 4.07 11.62
CA ASN A 48 -1.24 3.51 10.50
C ASN A 48 -0.65 4.62 9.61
N ILE A 49 -1.45 5.61 9.22
CA ILE A 49 -0.98 6.75 8.41
C ILE A 49 0.09 7.54 9.15
N LYS A 50 -0.11 7.81 10.44
CA LYS A 50 0.87 8.49 11.29
C LYS A 50 2.21 7.74 11.32
N THR A 51 2.19 6.43 11.54
CA THR A 51 3.40 5.59 11.57
C THR A 51 4.13 5.62 10.23
N LEU A 52 3.41 5.46 9.12
CA LEU A 52 4.00 5.52 7.78
C LEU A 52 4.66 6.88 7.50
N LEU A 53 4.00 7.97 7.87
CA LEU A 53 4.53 9.32 7.70
C LEU A 53 5.75 9.57 8.58
N GLN A 54 5.75 9.11 9.84
CA GLN A 54 6.91 9.22 10.73
C GLN A 54 8.12 8.48 10.17
N MET A 55 7.93 7.26 9.66
CA MET A 55 8.99 6.49 9.02
C MET A 55 9.51 7.20 7.76
N ALA A 56 8.60 7.74 6.93
CA ALA A 56 8.97 8.47 5.73
C ALA A 56 9.83 9.70 6.02
N VAL A 57 9.50 10.49 7.04
CA VAL A 57 10.31 11.66 7.45
C VAL A 57 11.71 11.26 7.87
N VAL A 58 11.85 10.20 8.66
CA VAL A 58 13.15 9.69 9.11
C VAL A 58 13.99 9.20 7.92
N LEU A 59 13.38 8.46 7.00
CA LEU A 59 14.04 7.97 5.79
C LEU A 59 14.45 9.11 4.87
N THR A 60 13.54 10.08 4.62
CA THR A 60 13.84 11.25 3.80
C THR A 60 15.02 12.04 4.37
N TYR A 61 15.05 12.26 5.67
CA TYR A 61 16.15 12.97 6.32
C TYR A 61 17.46 12.17 6.26
N GLY A 62 17.40 10.87 6.58
CA GLY A 62 18.59 10.02 6.66
C GLY A 62 19.23 9.72 5.30
N ALA A 63 18.40 9.55 4.26
CA ALA A 63 18.87 9.24 2.91
C ALA A 63 18.99 10.49 2.00
N SER A 64 18.47 11.64 2.43
CA SER A 64 18.34 12.86 1.60
C SER A 64 17.64 12.58 0.26
N THR A 65 16.67 11.66 0.27
CA THR A 65 15.98 11.15 -0.93
C THR A 65 14.47 11.19 -0.68
N PRO A 66 13.65 11.59 -1.66
CA PRO A 66 12.20 11.53 -1.56
C PRO A 66 11.70 10.12 -1.23
N VAL A 67 10.63 10.02 -0.45
CA VAL A 67 10.02 8.74 -0.09
C VAL A 67 8.62 8.62 -0.69
N VAL A 68 8.41 7.62 -1.55
CA VAL A 68 7.11 7.22 -2.06
C VAL A 68 6.42 6.36 -1.00
N LYS A 69 5.23 6.78 -0.55
CA LYS A 69 4.51 6.14 0.56
C LYS A 69 3.35 5.31 0.04
N LEU A 70 3.47 3.99 0.17
CA LEU A 70 2.50 3.00 -0.29
C LEU A 70 1.92 2.28 0.92
N ALA A 71 0.70 2.61 1.29
CA ALA A 71 0.04 2.04 2.45
C ALA A 71 -0.71 0.75 2.10
N ARG A 72 -0.54 -0.30 2.89
CA ARG A 72 -1.39 -1.50 2.88
C ARG A 72 -2.65 -1.18 3.69
N ILE A 73 -3.62 -0.56 3.04
CA ILE A 73 -4.83 -0.03 3.67
C ILE A 73 -5.94 0.10 2.65
N ALA A 74 -7.16 0.09 3.13
CA ALA A 74 -8.38 0.28 2.34
C ALA A 74 -8.63 -0.83 1.30
N GLY A 75 -8.32 -2.08 1.66
CA GLY A 75 -8.57 -3.23 0.77
C GLY A 75 -7.91 -4.55 1.18
N GLN A 76 -6.99 -4.56 2.13
CA GLN A 76 -6.28 -5.78 2.53
C GLN A 76 -7.13 -6.69 3.44
N TYR A 77 -8.38 -6.99 3.03
CA TYR A 77 -9.30 -7.85 3.80
C TYR A 77 -9.20 -9.33 3.46
N ALA A 78 -8.45 -9.71 2.43
CA ALA A 78 -8.18 -11.10 2.09
C ALA A 78 -6.85 -11.56 2.69
N LYS A 79 -6.77 -12.85 3.05
CA LYS A 79 -5.59 -13.47 3.62
C LYS A 79 -5.29 -14.82 2.96
N PRO A 80 -4.14 -14.99 2.29
CA PRO A 80 -3.79 -16.26 1.66
C PRO A 80 -3.53 -17.35 2.72
N ARG A 81 -3.97 -18.57 2.42
CA ARG A 81 -3.76 -19.75 3.26
C ARG A 81 -3.25 -20.91 2.41
N SER A 82 -2.36 -21.70 2.97
CA SER A 82 -1.79 -22.89 2.29
C SER A 82 -2.67 -24.12 2.44
N ALA A 83 -3.54 -24.17 3.48
CA ALA A 83 -4.45 -25.28 3.73
C ALA A 83 -5.90 -24.77 3.77
N ASP A 84 -6.85 -25.65 3.46
CA ASP A 84 -8.27 -25.31 3.49
C ASP A 84 -8.84 -25.32 4.91
N HIS A 85 -8.29 -26.15 5.78
CA HIS A 85 -8.75 -26.31 7.16
C HIS A 85 -7.64 -25.98 8.16
N ASP A 86 -8.04 -25.50 9.33
CA ASP A 86 -7.14 -25.26 10.46
C ASP A 86 -6.90 -26.55 11.28
N SER A 87 -6.13 -26.46 12.37
CA SER A 87 -5.81 -27.59 13.25
C SER A 87 -7.02 -28.19 13.95
N ASN A 88 -8.15 -27.50 13.99
CA ASN A 88 -9.40 -27.95 14.62
C ASN A 88 -10.38 -28.53 13.57
N GLY A 89 -9.96 -28.66 12.30
CA GLY A 89 -10.81 -29.16 11.23
C GLY A 89 -11.81 -28.14 10.67
N LEU A 90 -11.79 -26.90 11.14
CA LEU A 90 -12.63 -25.83 10.61
C LEU A 90 -12.01 -25.21 9.34
N LEU A 91 -12.84 -24.71 8.43
CA LEU A 91 -12.35 -23.90 7.31
C LEU A 91 -11.43 -22.80 7.84
N ASN A 92 -10.30 -22.61 7.17
CA ASN A 92 -9.36 -21.55 7.55
C ASN A 92 -9.99 -20.16 7.40
N TYR A 93 -9.66 -19.27 8.33
CA TYR A 93 -9.94 -17.86 8.17
C TYR A 93 -9.13 -17.28 7.01
N ARG A 94 -9.83 -16.84 5.97
CA ARG A 94 -9.25 -16.31 4.72
C ARG A 94 -9.37 -14.78 4.60
N GLY A 95 -9.64 -14.13 5.73
CA GLY A 95 -9.86 -12.68 5.81
C GLY A 95 -11.33 -12.31 5.82
N ASP A 96 -11.62 -11.15 6.38
CA ASP A 96 -13.00 -10.71 6.62
C ASP A 96 -13.85 -10.56 5.35
N ILE A 97 -13.22 -10.40 4.20
CA ILE A 97 -13.92 -10.38 2.91
C ILE A 97 -14.48 -11.75 2.51
N VAL A 98 -13.97 -12.84 3.10
CA VAL A 98 -14.36 -14.21 2.76
C VAL A 98 -15.20 -14.84 3.86
N ASN A 99 -14.73 -14.80 5.12
CA ASN A 99 -15.38 -15.46 6.25
C ASN A 99 -15.02 -14.78 7.59
N GLY A 100 -15.69 -15.20 8.67
CA GLY A 100 -15.46 -14.67 10.03
C GLY A 100 -14.23 -15.27 10.69
N VAL A 101 -13.67 -14.55 11.67
CA VAL A 101 -12.47 -14.96 12.42
C VAL A 101 -12.80 -15.95 13.54
N GLU A 102 -14.05 -15.97 14.02
CA GLU A 102 -14.49 -16.82 15.13
C GLU A 102 -14.30 -18.30 14.78
N PRO A 103 -13.87 -19.14 15.73
CA PRO A 103 -13.60 -20.56 15.50
C PRO A 103 -14.89 -21.41 15.56
N THR A 104 -15.85 -21.10 14.70
CA THR A 104 -17.13 -21.82 14.58
C THR A 104 -17.40 -22.14 13.10
N GLU A 105 -18.08 -23.24 12.82
CA GLU A 105 -18.45 -23.64 11.46
C GLU A 105 -19.27 -22.55 10.75
N GLU A 106 -20.17 -21.90 11.48
CA GLU A 106 -21.02 -20.84 10.94
C GLU A 106 -20.18 -19.61 10.50
N ALA A 107 -19.31 -19.11 11.37
CA ALA A 107 -18.45 -17.97 11.09
C ALA A 107 -17.44 -18.26 9.98
N ARG A 108 -16.92 -19.50 9.92
CA ARG A 108 -15.93 -19.92 8.92
C ARG A 108 -16.52 -20.27 7.56
N ARG A 109 -17.84 -20.32 7.42
CA ARG A 109 -18.49 -20.52 6.12
C ARG A 109 -18.19 -19.30 5.21
N HIS A 110 -17.89 -19.57 3.94
CA HIS A 110 -17.67 -18.52 2.96
C HIS A 110 -19.00 -17.78 2.69
N ASP A 111 -18.94 -16.45 2.75
CA ASP A 111 -20.11 -15.58 2.56
C ASP A 111 -19.79 -14.48 1.54
N PRO A 112 -20.29 -14.58 0.30
CA PRO A 112 -20.06 -13.56 -0.75
C PRO A 112 -20.62 -12.17 -0.39
N ALA A 113 -21.60 -12.05 0.50
CA ALA A 113 -22.14 -10.75 0.93
C ALA A 113 -21.10 -9.90 1.68
N ARG A 114 -20.07 -10.54 2.24
CA ARG A 114 -18.95 -9.85 2.91
C ARG A 114 -18.13 -8.96 1.96
N MET A 115 -18.13 -9.25 0.66
CA MET A 115 -17.50 -8.38 -0.35
C MET A 115 -18.13 -6.99 -0.40
N ILE A 116 -19.45 -6.88 -0.22
CA ILE A 116 -20.15 -5.58 -0.18
C ILE A 116 -19.71 -4.78 1.04
N ARG A 117 -19.59 -5.43 2.19
CA ARG A 117 -19.08 -4.80 3.42
C ARG A 117 -17.61 -4.36 3.27
N ALA A 118 -16.78 -5.20 2.67
CA ALA A 118 -15.38 -4.87 2.37
C ALA A 118 -15.29 -3.65 1.45
N TYR A 119 -16.13 -3.56 0.41
CA TYR A 119 -16.21 -2.41 -0.47
C TYR A 119 -16.60 -1.12 0.28
N ALA A 120 -17.62 -1.17 1.13
CA ALA A 120 -18.05 -0.01 1.91
C ALA A 120 -16.94 0.47 2.87
N ASN A 121 -16.33 -0.46 3.61
CA ASN A 121 -15.23 -0.18 4.53
C ASN A 121 -14.00 0.38 3.78
N SER A 122 -13.60 -0.24 2.68
CA SER A 122 -12.49 0.23 1.83
C SER A 122 -12.75 1.65 1.31
N SER A 123 -13.98 1.95 0.90
CA SER A 123 -14.35 3.28 0.41
C SER A 123 -14.30 4.34 1.52
N ALA A 124 -14.78 4.02 2.71
CA ALA A 124 -14.71 4.90 3.87
C ALA A 124 -13.26 5.15 4.31
N ALA A 125 -12.45 4.08 4.41
CA ALA A 125 -11.03 4.16 4.74
C ALA A 125 -10.25 5.02 3.74
N MET A 126 -10.45 4.83 2.44
CA MET A 126 -9.78 5.62 1.40
C MET A 126 -10.15 7.12 1.47
N ASN A 127 -11.41 7.43 1.74
CA ASN A 127 -11.85 8.82 1.94
C ASN A 127 -11.20 9.43 3.18
N LEU A 128 -11.09 8.68 4.26
CA LEU A 128 -10.43 9.13 5.49
C LEU A 128 -8.94 9.35 5.27
N VAL A 129 -8.22 8.42 4.62
CA VAL A 129 -6.81 8.59 4.25
C VAL A 129 -6.61 9.88 3.47
N ARG A 130 -7.44 10.12 2.46
CA ARG A 130 -7.38 11.35 1.66
C ARG A 130 -7.61 12.61 2.52
N SER A 131 -8.61 12.59 3.39
CA SER A 131 -8.88 13.70 4.30
C SER A 131 -7.69 13.97 5.22
N LEU A 132 -7.11 12.94 5.82
CA LEU A 132 -5.95 13.05 6.70
C LEU A 132 -4.70 13.58 6.00
N THR A 133 -4.51 13.24 4.74
CA THR A 133 -3.32 13.66 3.97
C THR A 133 -3.45 15.05 3.37
N SER A 134 -4.69 15.55 3.19
CA SER A 134 -4.97 16.87 2.61
C SER A 134 -5.24 17.96 3.64
N SER A 135 -5.54 17.62 4.89
CA SER A 135 -6.05 18.56 5.91
C SER A 135 -4.99 19.11 6.87
N GLY A 136 -3.70 19.09 6.48
CA GLY A 136 -2.60 19.52 7.36
C GLY A 136 -2.29 18.53 8.49
N THR A 137 -2.89 17.34 8.52
CA THR A 137 -2.49 16.25 9.44
C THR A 137 -1.13 15.68 9.03
N ALA A 138 -0.79 15.77 7.74
CA ALA A 138 0.50 15.38 7.17
C ALA A 138 1.57 16.49 7.26
N ASP A 139 1.30 17.57 7.97
CA ASP A 139 2.24 18.67 8.20
C ASP A 139 3.52 18.15 8.86
N LEU A 140 4.67 18.47 8.28
CA LEU A 140 5.99 18.03 8.75
C LEU A 140 6.29 18.50 10.17
N HIS A 141 5.78 19.66 10.61
CA HIS A 141 5.93 20.16 11.98
C HIS A 141 5.19 19.24 12.97
N ARG A 142 3.95 18.85 12.64
CA ARG A 142 3.18 17.88 13.43
C ARG A 142 3.83 16.50 13.46
N LEU A 143 4.33 16.02 12.32
CA LEU A 143 5.05 14.76 12.23
C LEU A 143 6.30 14.76 13.12
N ASN A 144 7.05 15.86 13.09
CA ASN A 144 8.21 16.02 13.95
C ASN A 144 7.83 16.10 15.44
N GLU A 145 6.74 16.74 15.83
CA GLU A 145 6.22 16.71 17.20
C GLU A 145 5.86 15.30 17.65
N TRP A 146 5.25 14.51 16.78
CA TRP A 146 4.96 13.10 17.07
C TRP A 146 6.22 12.26 17.23
N ASN A 147 7.25 12.49 16.41
CA ASN A 147 8.55 11.85 16.56
C ASN A 147 9.18 12.18 17.90
N ARG A 148 9.14 13.44 18.33
CA ARG A 148 9.65 13.85 19.64
C ARG A 148 8.90 13.19 20.80
N LYS A 149 7.58 13.06 20.73
CA LYS A 149 6.78 12.33 21.73
C LYS A 149 7.15 10.86 21.80
N PHE A 150 7.34 10.20 20.65
CA PHE A 150 7.80 8.82 20.58
C PHE A 150 9.19 8.66 21.22
N VAL A 151 10.14 9.53 20.89
CA VAL A 151 11.49 9.55 21.44
C VAL A 151 11.46 9.65 22.98
N ALA A 152 10.60 10.52 23.53
CA ALA A 152 10.48 10.73 24.96
C ALA A 152 9.91 9.53 25.74
N THR A 153 9.14 8.64 25.06
CA THR A 153 8.42 7.52 25.69
C THR A 153 8.99 6.15 25.36
N SER A 154 9.89 6.06 24.37
CA SER A 154 10.46 4.80 23.89
C SER A 154 11.81 4.50 24.55
N SER A 155 12.06 3.24 24.89
CA SER A 155 13.39 2.77 25.34
C SER A 155 14.50 2.96 24.28
N ALA A 156 14.13 2.99 23.01
CA ALA A 156 15.05 3.32 21.90
C ALA A 156 15.21 4.84 21.68
N GLY A 157 14.47 5.68 22.43
CA GLY A 157 14.36 7.11 22.20
C GLY A 157 15.69 7.85 22.21
N ALA A 158 16.60 7.48 23.12
CA ALA A 158 17.92 8.13 23.19
C ALA A 158 18.72 8.05 21.89
N ARG A 159 18.57 6.97 21.12
CA ARG A 159 19.25 6.81 19.82
C ARG A 159 18.71 7.76 18.76
N TYR A 160 17.43 8.11 18.83
CA TYR A 160 16.75 8.97 17.87
C TYR A 160 16.69 10.44 18.28
N GLN A 161 17.10 10.77 19.52
CA GLN A 161 17.00 12.15 20.02
C GLN A 161 17.83 13.12 19.17
N ALA A 162 19.04 12.73 18.78
CA ALA A 162 19.90 13.55 17.93
C ALA A 162 19.24 13.82 16.58
N LEU A 163 18.71 12.76 15.93
CA LEU A 163 18.03 12.85 14.65
C LEU A 163 16.77 13.73 14.72
N ALA A 164 15.94 13.57 15.76
CA ALA A 164 14.76 14.40 15.97
C ALA A 164 15.10 15.89 16.14
N ASN A 165 16.21 16.18 16.81
CA ASN A 165 16.71 17.55 16.98
C ASN A 165 17.21 18.16 15.65
N GLU A 166 17.91 17.36 14.83
CA GLU A 166 18.38 17.78 13.51
C GLU A 166 17.22 18.07 12.57
N ILE A 167 16.21 17.19 12.51
CA ILE A 167 14.97 17.40 11.73
C ILE A 167 14.30 18.73 12.17
N SER A 168 14.19 18.94 13.50
CA SER A 168 13.63 20.18 14.06
C SER A 168 14.41 21.42 13.63
N ARG A 169 15.73 21.33 13.55
CA ARG A 169 16.59 22.43 13.10
C ARG A 169 16.40 22.71 11.60
N GLY A 170 16.34 21.66 10.79
CA GLY A 170 16.08 21.75 9.37
C GLY A 170 14.73 22.40 9.06
N LEU A 171 13.65 22.00 9.74
CA LEU A 171 12.34 22.61 9.58
C LEU A 171 12.33 24.11 9.93
N ARG A 172 12.94 24.49 11.07
CA ARG A 172 13.07 25.92 11.42
C ARG A 172 13.88 26.72 10.40
N PHE A 173 14.89 26.11 9.79
CA PHE A 173 15.65 26.74 8.72
C PHE A 173 14.79 26.98 7.48
N MET A 174 13.98 25.99 7.06
CA MET A 174 13.06 26.11 5.94
C MET A 174 12.02 27.23 6.20
N ASP A 175 11.47 27.30 7.41
CA ASP A 175 10.56 28.37 7.83
C ASP A 175 11.21 29.74 7.71
N ALA A 176 12.46 29.88 8.22
CA ALA A 176 13.20 31.12 8.15
C ALA A 176 13.52 31.58 6.73
N CYS A 177 13.67 30.60 5.80
CA CYS A 177 13.86 30.87 4.38
C CYS A 177 12.55 31.20 3.62
N GLY A 178 11.38 31.15 4.30
CA GLY A 178 10.08 31.41 3.68
C GLY A 178 9.63 30.31 2.72
N VAL A 179 10.06 29.07 2.93
CA VAL A 179 9.60 27.92 2.12
C VAL A 179 8.10 27.77 2.32
N ASN A 180 7.38 27.69 1.20
CA ASN A 180 5.91 27.73 1.19
C ASN A 180 5.32 26.53 1.96
N ASP A 181 4.55 26.85 2.97
CA ASP A 181 3.82 25.95 3.87
C ASP A 181 2.97 24.87 3.17
N SER A 182 2.48 25.14 1.95
CA SER A 182 1.58 24.21 1.24
C SER A 182 2.26 22.89 0.88
N VAL A 183 3.55 22.93 0.53
CA VAL A 183 4.33 21.73 0.18
C VAL A 183 4.62 20.88 1.43
N LEU A 184 4.75 21.52 2.59
CA LEU A 184 5.05 20.87 3.86
C LEU A 184 3.79 20.32 4.55
N LYS A 185 2.59 20.72 4.11
CA LYS A 185 1.31 20.39 4.75
C LYS A 185 0.58 19.22 4.12
N THR A 186 1.00 18.77 2.96
CA THR A 186 0.37 17.65 2.25
C THR A 186 1.37 16.51 2.02
N ALA A 187 0.88 15.29 2.04
CA ALA A 187 1.69 14.14 1.70
C ALA A 187 0.91 13.19 0.80
N ASP A 188 1.52 12.77 -0.30
CA ASP A 188 0.96 11.70 -1.09
C ASP A 188 1.12 10.36 -0.38
N ILE A 189 -0.01 9.71 -0.12
CA ILE A 189 -0.09 8.32 0.34
C ILE A 189 -0.95 7.56 -0.64
N TYR A 190 -0.42 6.46 -1.15
CA TYR A 190 -1.11 5.57 -2.07
C TYR A 190 -1.60 4.33 -1.32
N CYS A 191 -2.80 3.84 -1.66
CA CYS A 191 -3.35 2.61 -1.09
C CYS A 191 -2.98 1.41 -1.95
N SER A 192 -2.73 0.28 -1.31
CA SER A 192 -2.38 -0.96 -1.97
C SER A 192 -2.86 -2.18 -1.19
N HIS A 193 -3.12 -3.30 -1.89
CA HIS A 193 -3.43 -4.59 -1.28
C HIS A 193 -3.11 -5.75 -2.22
N GLU A 194 -3.16 -6.98 -1.70
CA GLU A 194 -3.05 -8.20 -2.50
C GLU A 194 -4.35 -8.45 -3.28
N ALA A 195 -4.27 -8.51 -4.60
CA ALA A 195 -5.40 -8.84 -5.48
C ALA A 195 -5.72 -10.34 -5.38
N LEU A 196 -6.11 -10.81 -4.18
CA LEU A 196 -6.28 -12.23 -3.90
C LEU A 196 -7.67 -12.74 -4.27
N LEU A 197 -8.72 -11.96 -3.97
CA LEU A 197 -10.11 -12.35 -4.21
C LEU A 197 -10.58 -11.80 -5.56
N VAL A 198 -10.49 -12.64 -6.57
CA VAL A 198 -10.71 -12.30 -7.98
C VAL A 198 -12.07 -11.68 -8.26
N ASP A 199 -13.14 -12.21 -7.68
CA ASP A 199 -14.49 -11.69 -7.93
C ASP A 199 -14.67 -10.27 -7.38
N TYR A 200 -13.99 -9.95 -6.28
CA TYR A 200 -13.95 -8.59 -5.77
C TYR A 200 -13.22 -7.63 -6.72
N GLU A 201 -12.02 -8.01 -7.17
CA GLU A 201 -11.22 -7.18 -8.08
C GLU A 201 -11.92 -7.00 -9.44
N ARG A 202 -12.53 -8.07 -9.99
CA ARG A 202 -13.34 -7.98 -11.21
C ARG A 202 -14.50 -7.00 -11.08
N GLY A 203 -15.15 -6.98 -9.92
CA GLY A 203 -16.22 -6.01 -9.62
C GLY A 203 -15.73 -4.55 -9.62
N MET A 204 -14.45 -4.33 -9.43
CA MET A 204 -13.82 -3.00 -9.37
C MET A 204 -13.23 -2.53 -10.71
N LEU A 205 -13.20 -3.36 -11.75
CA LEU A 205 -12.66 -2.99 -13.05
C LEU A 205 -13.50 -1.92 -13.75
N ARG A 206 -12.85 -0.91 -14.28
CA ARG A 206 -13.47 0.15 -15.08
C ARG A 206 -12.56 0.57 -16.23
N LEU A 207 -13.17 0.85 -17.37
CA LEU A 207 -12.48 1.52 -18.46
C LEU A 207 -12.33 3.01 -18.16
N GLY A 208 -11.18 3.55 -18.49
CA GLY A 208 -10.86 4.97 -18.35
C GLY A 208 -9.88 5.41 -19.42
N LYS A 209 -9.80 6.73 -19.65
CA LYS A 209 -8.81 7.31 -20.55
C LYS A 209 -7.51 7.56 -19.81
N ASP A 210 -6.39 7.27 -20.44
CA ASP A 210 -5.08 7.67 -19.98
C ASP A 210 -4.73 9.11 -20.39
N GLU A 211 -3.52 9.56 -20.11
CA GLU A 211 -3.03 10.89 -20.49
C GLU A 211 -2.91 11.12 -21.99
N ASN A 212 -2.85 10.04 -22.78
CA ASN A 212 -2.79 10.06 -24.23
C ASN A 212 -4.18 9.87 -24.88
N ASP A 213 -5.24 9.94 -24.08
CA ASP A 213 -6.64 9.65 -24.50
C ASP A 213 -6.87 8.19 -24.97
N GLU A 214 -5.95 7.27 -24.65
CA GLU A 214 -6.14 5.85 -24.90
C GLU A 214 -7.03 5.21 -23.83
N THR A 215 -7.88 4.28 -24.24
CA THR A 215 -8.75 3.54 -23.32
C THR A 215 -7.97 2.42 -22.66
N LYS A 216 -7.82 2.48 -21.34
CA LYS A 216 -7.16 1.47 -20.51
C LYS A 216 -8.14 0.90 -19.48
N LEU A 217 -7.84 -0.30 -19.00
CA LEU A 217 -8.58 -0.96 -17.93
C LEU A 217 -7.92 -0.66 -16.58
N TYR A 218 -8.70 -0.15 -15.64
CA TYR A 218 -8.20 0.16 -14.29
C TYR A 218 -8.91 -0.72 -13.25
N ASP A 219 -8.15 -1.23 -12.31
CA ASP A 219 -8.69 -1.75 -11.06
C ASP A 219 -8.84 -0.59 -10.06
N LEU A 220 -10.09 -0.28 -9.71
CA LEU A 220 -10.40 0.81 -8.78
C LEU A 220 -10.43 0.35 -7.31
N SER A 221 -9.96 -0.84 -7.02
CA SER A 221 -9.82 -1.34 -5.64
C SER A 221 -8.71 -0.61 -4.88
N ALA A 222 -7.58 -0.30 -5.56
CA ALA A 222 -6.44 0.42 -5.01
C ALA A 222 -5.65 1.20 -6.08
N HIS A 223 -4.63 1.97 -5.66
CA HIS A 223 -3.70 2.61 -6.61
C HIS A 223 -2.70 1.60 -7.16
N GLN A 224 -2.22 0.65 -6.34
CA GLN A 224 -1.41 -0.48 -6.73
C GLN A 224 -2.01 -1.76 -6.14
N VAL A 225 -1.98 -2.84 -6.88
CA VAL A 225 -2.27 -4.19 -6.39
C VAL A 225 -1.05 -5.08 -6.54
N TRP A 226 -0.96 -6.17 -5.76
CA TRP A 226 0.13 -7.12 -5.95
C TRP A 226 -0.35 -8.56 -5.99
N ILE A 227 0.44 -9.39 -6.66
CA ILE A 227 0.28 -10.83 -6.73
C ILE A 227 1.04 -11.46 -5.55
N GLY A 228 0.36 -12.32 -4.79
CA GLY A 228 0.95 -13.05 -3.68
C GLY A 228 1.83 -14.22 -4.14
N GLU A 229 2.74 -14.66 -3.27
CA GLU A 229 3.64 -15.80 -3.54
C GLU A 229 2.90 -17.08 -3.92
N ARG A 230 1.69 -17.31 -3.35
CA ARG A 230 0.90 -18.53 -3.57
C ARG A 230 0.04 -18.51 -4.83
N THR A 231 -0.06 -17.35 -5.46
CA THR A 231 -0.95 -17.11 -6.61
C THR A 231 -0.19 -16.58 -7.82
N ARG A 232 1.14 -16.76 -7.82
CA ARG A 232 2.01 -16.25 -8.87
C ARG A 232 2.30 -17.21 -10.01
N GLY A 233 1.56 -18.33 -10.15
CA GLY A 233 1.74 -19.19 -11.32
C GLY A 233 1.63 -18.37 -12.60
N LEU A 234 2.64 -18.48 -13.48
CA LEU A 234 2.80 -17.58 -14.63
C LEU A 234 1.56 -17.56 -15.54
N ASP A 235 0.91 -18.71 -15.70
CA ASP A 235 -0.29 -18.84 -16.52
C ASP A 235 -1.58 -18.84 -15.71
N ASP A 236 -1.47 -18.61 -14.39
CA ASP A 236 -2.61 -18.58 -13.50
C ASP A 236 -3.38 -17.26 -13.62
N PHE A 237 -4.59 -17.28 -13.07
CA PHE A 237 -5.54 -16.18 -13.18
C PHE A 237 -4.98 -14.86 -12.68
N HIS A 238 -4.31 -14.82 -11.52
CA HIS A 238 -3.86 -13.58 -10.89
C HIS A 238 -2.81 -12.84 -11.73
N VAL A 239 -1.89 -13.57 -12.35
CA VAL A 239 -0.88 -12.99 -13.24
C VAL A 239 -1.55 -12.46 -14.51
N ASN A 240 -2.43 -13.24 -15.12
CA ASN A 240 -3.19 -12.82 -16.30
C ASN A 240 -4.08 -11.61 -16.02
N PHE A 241 -4.76 -11.56 -14.86
CA PHE A 241 -5.56 -10.42 -14.43
C PHE A 241 -4.71 -9.16 -14.29
N CYS A 242 -3.59 -9.25 -13.58
CA CYS A 242 -2.70 -8.11 -13.35
C CYS A 242 -2.02 -7.62 -14.64
N ALA A 243 -1.83 -8.47 -15.63
CA ALA A 243 -1.32 -8.06 -16.94
C ALA A 243 -2.31 -7.18 -17.73
N LEU A 244 -3.62 -7.27 -17.45
CA LEU A 244 -4.65 -6.52 -18.18
C LEU A 244 -4.90 -5.11 -17.65
N ILE A 245 -4.57 -4.83 -16.40
CA ILE A 245 -4.90 -3.54 -15.76
C ILE A 245 -3.78 -2.52 -15.96
N ALA A 246 -4.12 -1.24 -16.00
CA ALA A 246 -3.16 -0.14 -16.15
C ALA A 246 -2.52 0.32 -14.83
N ASN A 247 -2.97 -0.18 -13.68
CA ASN A 247 -2.39 0.11 -12.37
C ASN A 247 -0.95 -0.41 -12.27
N PRO A 248 -0.06 0.23 -11.52
CA PRO A 248 1.19 -0.40 -11.11
C PRO A 248 0.91 -1.73 -10.40
N VAL A 249 1.73 -2.73 -10.68
CA VAL A 249 1.59 -4.08 -10.12
C VAL A 249 2.82 -4.45 -9.32
N GLY A 250 2.61 -5.03 -8.14
CA GLY A 250 3.64 -5.71 -7.39
C GLY A 250 3.55 -7.23 -7.59
N ILE A 251 4.66 -7.93 -7.51
CA ILE A 251 4.71 -9.40 -7.42
C ILE A 251 5.65 -9.83 -6.32
N LYS A 252 5.15 -10.67 -5.40
CA LYS A 252 5.98 -11.26 -4.36
C LYS A 252 6.78 -12.41 -4.93
N ILE A 253 8.08 -12.37 -4.67
CA ILE A 253 9.02 -13.42 -5.05
C ILE A 253 9.77 -13.94 -3.83
N GLY A 254 9.66 -15.24 -3.60
CA GLY A 254 10.37 -15.94 -2.54
C GLY A 254 11.70 -16.51 -3.00
N PRO A 255 12.43 -17.21 -2.12
CA PRO A 255 13.75 -17.76 -2.43
C PRO A 255 13.74 -18.87 -3.49
N SER A 256 12.57 -19.39 -3.86
CA SER A 256 12.42 -20.43 -4.87
C SER A 256 12.35 -19.89 -6.31
N ILE A 257 12.31 -18.57 -6.51
CA ILE A 257 12.25 -18.01 -7.86
C ILE A 257 13.59 -18.19 -8.58
N THR A 258 13.53 -18.51 -9.87
CA THR A 258 14.72 -18.50 -10.73
C THR A 258 14.84 -17.16 -11.46
N PRO A 259 16.05 -16.79 -11.95
CA PRO A 259 16.23 -15.60 -12.79
C PRO A 259 15.34 -15.61 -14.05
N GLU A 260 15.18 -16.78 -14.66
CA GLU A 260 14.37 -16.98 -15.86
C GLU A 260 12.88 -16.72 -15.58
N GLU A 261 12.37 -17.22 -14.43
CA GLU A 261 11.00 -16.93 -13.98
C GLU A 261 10.80 -15.43 -13.73
N ALA A 262 11.79 -14.76 -13.12
CA ALA A 262 11.70 -13.31 -12.88
C ALA A 262 11.60 -12.53 -14.20
N VAL A 263 12.38 -12.91 -15.21
CA VAL A 263 12.29 -12.33 -16.56
C VAL A 263 10.92 -12.60 -17.19
N ALA A 264 10.43 -13.85 -17.09
CA ALA A 264 9.11 -14.21 -17.63
C ALA A 264 7.96 -13.40 -17.00
N TYR A 265 8.03 -13.10 -15.69
CA TYR A 265 7.06 -12.20 -15.05
C TYR A 265 7.20 -10.76 -15.56
N ALA A 266 8.41 -10.27 -15.76
CA ALA A 266 8.62 -8.94 -16.32
C ALA A 266 8.04 -8.83 -17.73
N ASP A 267 8.32 -9.78 -18.60
CA ASP A 267 7.80 -9.81 -19.97
C ASP A 267 6.27 -9.90 -20.02
N LYS A 268 5.65 -10.62 -19.08
CA LYS A 268 4.20 -10.80 -19.04
C LYS A 268 3.45 -9.64 -18.39
N LEU A 269 3.97 -9.08 -17.31
CA LEU A 269 3.30 -8.03 -16.53
C LEU A 269 3.63 -6.61 -17.01
N ASP A 270 4.73 -6.46 -17.73
CA ASP A 270 5.20 -5.18 -18.26
C ASP A 270 5.81 -5.35 -19.67
N PRO A 271 5.01 -5.82 -20.66
CA PRO A 271 5.50 -6.09 -22.02
C PRO A 271 6.01 -4.81 -22.72
N ASP A 272 5.43 -3.66 -22.38
CA ASP A 272 5.79 -2.37 -22.97
C ASP A 272 6.97 -1.69 -22.25
N LYS A 273 7.50 -2.31 -21.17
CA LYS A 273 8.58 -1.78 -20.34
C LYS A 273 8.30 -0.37 -19.83
N GLU A 274 7.07 -0.18 -19.35
CA GLU A 274 6.59 1.12 -18.85
C GLU A 274 7.25 1.44 -17.50
N PRO A 275 8.00 2.54 -17.36
CA PRO A 275 8.67 2.88 -16.11
C PRO A 275 7.70 2.98 -14.93
N GLY A 276 8.01 2.29 -13.83
CA GLY A 276 7.17 2.26 -12.62
C GLY A 276 5.97 1.31 -12.69
N ARG A 277 5.83 0.51 -13.74
CA ARG A 277 4.75 -0.44 -13.92
C ARG A 277 4.85 -1.63 -12.98
N LEU A 278 6.01 -2.26 -12.90
CA LEU A 278 6.24 -3.51 -12.16
C LEU A 278 7.17 -3.30 -10.97
N THR A 279 6.81 -3.86 -9.82
CA THR A 279 7.63 -3.89 -8.61
C THR A 279 7.80 -5.32 -8.11
N PHE A 280 9.01 -5.83 -8.09
CA PHE A 280 9.33 -7.09 -7.42
C PHE A 280 9.45 -6.89 -5.91
N VAL A 281 8.70 -7.67 -5.14
CA VAL A 281 8.76 -7.68 -3.67
C VAL A 281 9.50 -8.94 -3.23
N ALA A 282 10.82 -8.84 -3.15
CA ALA A 282 11.68 -9.95 -2.79
C ALA A 282 11.66 -10.20 -1.28
N ARG A 283 11.46 -11.46 -0.89
CA ARG A 283 11.65 -11.92 0.48
C ARG A 283 13.05 -12.48 0.61
N MET A 284 13.95 -11.67 1.12
CA MET A 284 15.33 -12.05 1.41
C MET A 284 15.51 -12.26 2.90
N GLY A 285 16.39 -13.19 3.28
CA GLY A 285 16.93 -13.29 4.62
C GLY A 285 17.94 -12.19 4.91
N HIS A 286 18.67 -12.34 5.99
CA HIS A 286 19.78 -11.45 6.36
C HIS A 286 21.15 -12.03 5.91
N ASP A 287 21.13 -13.23 5.35
CA ASP A 287 22.31 -13.97 4.90
C ASP A 287 22.62 -13.69 3.43
#